data_41211939aa7d188f418ecac7a27aa4ca
#
_entry.id   41211939aa7d188f418ecac7a27aa4ca
#
_cell.length_a   1.000
_cell.length_b   1.000
_cell.length_c   1.000
_cell.angle_alpha   90.00
_cell.angle_beta   90.00
_cell.angle_gamma   90.00
#
_symmetry.space_group_name_H-M   'P 1'
#
loop_
_entity.id
_entity.type
_entity.pdbx_description
1 polymer ?
#
loop_
_entity_poly.entity_id
_entity_poly.type
_entity_poly.pdbx_seq_one_letter_code
_entity_poly.pdbx_strand_id
1 'polypeptide(L)'
;MDMLGKVRRMKMRDKLSISEIAKRTGLARNTIRSWLQAPGDVIPKYERRTDPRKLTEYEPSIILALKADRLRHKDSRRTGRALFVQITAQGYRGGYTQVTDFIRAWREEAGKGSKAFVPLSFENGEAFQFDWSEEGMLVGGVFHKVQVSHMKLCASRGFWLVAYPTQSHEMLFDAHTRSFAALGGVARRGIYDNMKTAVDKVNKGKERAVNARFKAMCSHYLFDPDFCNVASGWEKGIVEKNVQDSRRRIWIEAGERRFGSFIELNAWLAERCRAVWAEAKHPEHPEFTVAEMLDMEREQLMAMPEPFDGYVEKQSRVSSTCLVMVARNRYSVPCEWAGHRVSTRLYPTQIVVVACDAIVACHDRLTNKGHTTYDWQHYIDLIQRKPGALRNGAPFHDMPEVLQRLRQSLLRYPGGDRAMADVLAAVPRAGLDAVLVAVAIALEDVTPSGQVSVEHVENVLARLNSPPAPELATTDLQLKEAPRADTARYDQLRDIQPQETEAHHAP
;
A
#
# COMPACT_ATOMS: atom_id res chain seq x y z
N MET A 1 -42.41 42.63 4.12
CA MET A 1 -42.68 43.91 4.80
C MET A 1 -43.07 43.62 6.25
N ASP A 2 -42.39 44.29 7.17
CA ASP A 2 -42.61 44.12 8.60
C ASP A 2 -44.03 44.60 9.01
N MET A 3 -44.86 43.68 9.49
CA MET A 3 -46.24 43.91 9.87
C MET A 3 -46.35 44.87 11.08
N LEU A 4 -45.39 44.84 11.99
CA LEU A 4 -45.31 45.74 13.13
C LEU A 4 -45.13 47.19 12.64
N GLY A 5 -44.20 47.42 11.72
CA GLY A 5 -43.94 48.70 11.11
C GLY A 5 -45.18 49.22 10.36
N LYS A 6 -45.95 48.34 9.72
CA LYS A 6 -47.21 48.66 9.07
C LYS A 6 -48.27 49.14 10.07
N VAL A 7 -48.46 48.44 11.20
CA VAL A 7 -49.38 48.80 12.27
C VAL A 7 -49.02 50.14 12.90
N ARG A 8 -47.72 50.41 13.14
CA ARG A 8 -47.22 51.70 13.67
C ARG A 8 -47.46 52.85 12.73
N ARG A 9 -47.22 52.69 11.40
CA ARG A 9 -47.52 53.70 10.39
C ARG A 9 -49.02 54.03 10.36
N MET A 10 -49.87 53.02 10.34
CA MET A 10 -51.34 53.22 10.37
C MET A 10 -51.79 53.96 11.60
N LYS A 11 -51.15 53.74 12.79
CA LYS A 11 -51.53 54.44 14.04
C LYS A 11 -50.89 55.83 14.14
N MET A 12 -49.59 55.95 13.94
CA MET A 12 -48.84 57.15 14.25
C MET A 12 -48.91 58.20 13.09
N ARG A 13 -48.80 57.74 11.84
CA ARG A 13 -48.82 58.57 10.67
C ARG A 13 -50.26 58.82 10.17
N ASP A 14 -51.01 57.70 9.98
CA ASP A 14 -52.34 57.78 9.32
C ASP A 14 -53.45 57.97 10.35
N LYS A 15 -53.13 58.08 11.65
CA LYS A 15 -54.04 58.31 12.81
C LYS A 15 -55.29 57.43 12.87
N LEU A 16 -55.19 56.21 12.31
CA LEU A 16 -56.31 55.27 12.30
C LEU A 16 -56.68 54.77 13.70
N SER A 17 -57.95 54.46 13.92
CA SER A 17 -58.40 53.81 15.15
C SER A 17 -57.92 52.38 15.21
N ILE A 18 -57.73 51.80 16.44
CA ILE A 18 -57.33 50.43 16.64
C ILE A 18 -58.31 49.46 15.96
N SER A 19 -59.61 49.79 15.96
CA SER A 19 -60.67 49.00 15.30
C SER A 19 -60.51 49.00 13.77
N GLU A 20 -60.13 50.12 13.18
CA GLU A 20 -59.89 50.20 11.76
C GLU A 20 -58.60 49.49 11.35
N ILE A 21 -57.57 49.62 12.15
CA ILE A 21 -56.28 48.87 11.96
C ILE A 21 -56.55 47.34 12.06
N ALA A 22 -57.33 46.88 13.04
CA ALA A 22 -57.73 45.50 13.15
C ALA A 22 -58.48 44.97 11.92
N LYS A 23 -59.40 45.77 11.39
CA LYS A 23 -60.18 45.46 10.18
C LYS A 23 -59.28 45.36 8.94
N ARG A 24 -58.29 46.24 8.79
CA ARG A 24 -57.35 46.28 7.64
C ARG A 24 -56.25 45.26 7.71
N THR A 25 -55.83 44.82 8.91
CA THR A 25 -54.68 43.92 9.10
C THR A 25 -55.10 42.47 9.46
N GLY A 26 -56.37 42.26 9.85
CA GLY A 26 -56.84 40.95 10.35
C GLY A 26 -56.32 40.60 11.75
N LEU A 27 -55.62 41.52 12.42
CA LEU A 27 -55.01 41.28 13.74
C LEU A 27 -56.04 41.57 14.85
N ALA A 28 -55.95 40.80 15.96
CA ALA A 28 -56.77 41.07 17.13
C ALA A 28 -56.41 42.44 17.75
N ARG A 29 -57.41 43.15 18.28
CA ARG A 29 -57.22 44.50 18.88
C ARG A 29 -56.21 44.49 20.01
N ASN A 30 -56.13 43.43 20.80
CA ASN A 30 -55.15 43.27 21.91
C ASN A 30 -53.73 43.12 21.37
N THR A 31 -53.53 42.37 20.28
CA THR A 31 -52.24 42.25 19.60
C THR A 31 -51.76 43.62 19.07
N ILE A 32 -52.66 44.39 18.49
CA ILE A 32 -52.32 45.75 18.02
C ILE A 32 -51.92 46.68 19.17
N ARG A 33 -52.66 46.62 20.30
CA ARG A 33 -52.28 47.39 21.51
C ARG A 33 -50.93 47.02 22.07
N SER A 34 -50.67 45.72 22.24
CA SER A 34 -49.39 45.18 22.69
C SER A 34 -48.26 45.61 21.77
N TRP A 35 -48.46 45.58 20.47
CA TRP A 35 -47.43 45.98 19.48
C TRP A 35 -47.14 47.50 19.46
N LEU A 36 -48.15 48.29 19.74
CA LEU A 36 -47.98 49.76 19.82
C LEU A 36 -47.30 50.19 21.12
N GLN A 37 -47.41 49.38 22.20
CA GLN A 37 -46.76 49.62 23.49
C GLN A 37 -45.33 49.06 23.55
N ALA A 38 -44.98 48.13 22.66
CA ALA A 38 -43.65 47.57 22.63
C ALA A 38 -42.59 48.58 22.20
N PRO A 39 -41.34 48.56 22.73
CA PRO A 39 -40.23 49.38 22.26
C PRO A 39 -39.99 49.23 20.77
N GLY A 40 -39.54 50.33 20.09
CA GLY A 40 -39.51 50.43 18.63
C GLY A 40 -38.59 49.44 17.90
N ASP A 41 -37.62 48.88 18.59
CA ASP A 41 -36.57 48.02 18.15
C ASP A 41 -36.79 46.53 18.45
N VAL A 42 -37.83 46.21 19.21
CA VAL A 42 -38.12 44.84 19.62
C VAL A 42 -39.29 44.25 18.79
N ILE A 43 -39.01 43.20 18.04
CA ILE A 43 -40.05 42.37 17.38
C ILE A 43 -40.71 41.50 18.46
N PRO A 44 -42.04 41.64 18.73
CA PRO A 44 -42.69 40.83 19.72
C PRO A 44 -42.61 39.36 19.33
N LYS A 45 -41.91 38.57 20.12
CA LYS A 45 -41.90 37.10 20.00
C LYS A 45 -43.06 36.54 20.79
N TYR A 46 -43.87 35.69 20.16
CA TYR A 46 -44.91 34.92 20.83
C TYR A 46 -44.24 33.88 21.74
N GLU A 47 -44.32 34.03 23.04
CA GLU A 47 -43.91 33.00 23.99
C GLU A 47 -44.91 31.84 23.89
N ARG A 48 -44.44 30.72 23.34
CA ARG A 48 -45.22 29.49 23.32
C ARG A 48 -45.43 29.05 24.77
N ARG A 49 -46.67 28.96 25.22
CA ARG A 49 -46.98 28.32 26.51
C ARG A 49 -46.32 26.94 26.52
N THR A 50 -45.40 26.72 27.42
CA THR A 50 -44.81 25.41 27.71
C THR A 50 -45.79 24.66 28.63
N ASP A 51 -46.77 23.99 28.05
CA ASP A 51 -47.49 22.98 28.79
C ASP A 51 -46.51 21.90 29.24
N PRO A 52 -46.62 21.36 30.49
CA PRO A 52 -45.70 20.34 30.98
C PRO A 52 -45.75 19.15 30.02
N ARG A 53 -44.61 18.90 29.35
CA ARG A 53 -44.49 17.79 28.41
C ARG A 53 -44.63 16.49 29.18
N LYS A 54 -45.30 15.49 28.63
CA LYS A 54 -45.44 14.13 29.24
C LYS A 54 -44.05 13.52 29.62
N LEU A 55 -42.95 14.03 29.05
CA LEU A 55 -41.60 13.58 29.32
C LEU A 55 -41.01 14.22 30.59
N THR A 56 -41.50 15.40 31.01
CA THR A 56 -40.86 16.22 32.08
C THR A 56 -40.69 15.46 33.39
N GLU A 57 -41.63 14.60 33.74
CA GLU A 57 -41.58 13.75 34.92
C GLU A 57 -40.44 12.71 34.87
N TYR A 58 -40.06 12.27 33.64
CA TYR A 58 -39.03 11.23 33.40
C TYR A 58 -37.68 11.80 33.05
N GLU A 59 -37.55 13.11 32.78
CA GLU A 59 -36.27 13.78 32.46
C GLU A 59 -35.17 13.55 33.50
N PRO A 60 -35.43 13.60 34.82
CA PRO A 60 -34.41 13.33 35.82
C PRO A 60 -33.83 11.91 35.72
N SER A 61 -34.69 10.90 35.44
CA SER A 61 -34.30 9.50 35.27
C SER A 61 -33.39 9.33 34.04
N ILE A 62 -33.74 9.99 32.93
CA ILE A 62 -32.95 9.98 31.68
C ILE A 62 -31.61 10.68 31.92
N ILE A 63 -31.60 11.83 32.58
CA ILE A 63 -30.37 12.59 32.88
C ILE A 63 -29.42 11.77 33.76
N LEU A 64 -29.92 11.10 34.80
CA LEU A 64 -29.12 10.24 35.67
C LEU A 64 -28.49 9.10 34.87
N ALA A 65 -29.29 8.47 34.02
CA ALA A 65 -28.82 7.41 33.14
C ALA A 65 -27.74 7.88 32.14
N LEU A 66 -27.92 9.05 31.54
CA LEU A 66 -26.95 9.65 30.61
C LEU A 66 -25.65 10.07 31.30
N LYS A 67 -25.73 10.61 32.53
CA LYS A 67 -24.54 10.93 33.35
C LYS A 67 -23.76 9.67 33.71
N ALA A 68 -24.42 8.59 34.10
CA ALA A 68 -23.80 7.29 34.37
C ALA A 68 -23.14 6.70 33.12
N ASP A 69 -23.79 6.82 31.95
CA ASP A 69 -23.24 6.34 30.68
C ASP A 69 -22.04 7.14 30.18
N ARG A 70 -21.88 8.40 30.61
CA ARG A 70 -20.71 9.21 30.29
C ARG A 70 -19.40 8.61 30.84
N LEU A 71 -19.48 7.89 31.96
CA LEU A 71 -18.35 7.21 32.60
C LEU A 71 -18.05 5.82 31.99
N ARG A 72 -18.91 5.31 31.12
CA ARG A 72 -18.77 4.00 30.47
C ARG A 72 -18.06 4.10 29.13
N HIS A 73 -17.41 3.01 28.72
CA HIS A 73 -16.88 2.88 27.35
C HIS A 73 -17.99 3.11 26.31
N LYS A 74 -17.66 3.68 25.16
CA LYS A 74 -18.62 4.08 24.12
C LYS A 74 -19.58 2.95 23.72
N ASP A 75 -19.05 1.74 23.58
CA ASP A 75 -19.83 0.56 23.15
C ASP A 75 -20.75 -0.02 24.24
N SER A 76 -20.52 0.37 25.52
CA SER A 76 -21.29 -0.05 26.68
C SER A 76 -22.34 0.99 27.11
N ARG A 77 -22.51 2.08 26.35
CA ARG A 77 -23.51 3.12 26.62
C ARG A 77 -24.88 2.70 26.13
N ARG A 78 -25.91 3.01 26.92
CA ARG A 78 -27.30 2.74 26.54
C ARG A 78 -27.68 3.51 25.27
N THR A 79 -28.37 2.83 24.36
CA THR A 79 -28.96 3.45 23.17
C THR A 79 -30.17 4.28 23.56
N GLY A 80 -30.58 5.23 22.73
CA GLY A 80 -31.84 5.97 22.92
C GLY A 80 -33.05 5.04 23.05
N ARG A 81 -33.03 3.89 22.38
CA ARG A 81 -34.08 2.87 22.48
C ARG A 81 -34.10 2.18 23.85
N ALA A 82 -32.95 1.87 24.42
CA ALA A 82 -32.84 1.30 25.77
C ALA A 82 -33.34 2.25 26.83
N LEU A 83 -33.03 3.55 26.73
CA LEU A 83 -33.56 4.58 27.63
C LEU A 83 -35.07 4.75 27.49
N PHE A 84 -35.59 4.70 26.26
CA PHE A 84 -37.04 4.72 26.02
C PHE A 84 -37.75 3.53 26.68
N VAL A 85 -37.22 2.32 26.52
CA VAL A 85 -37.77 1.11 27.16
C VAL A 85 -37.76 1.26 28.70
N GLN A 86 -36.62 1.78 29.25
CA GLN A 86 -36.49 2.00 30.70
C GLN A 86 -37.58 2.92 31.24
N ILE A 87 -37.84 4.09 30.63
CA ILE A 87 -38.84 5.03 31.11
C ILE A 87 -40.29 4.55 30.80
N THR A 88 -40.49 3.77 29.74
CA THR A 88 -41.77 3.14 29.46
C THR A 88 -42.16 2.14 30.57
N ALA A 89 -41.19 1.38 31.08
CA ALA A 89 -41.36 0.52 32.23
C ALA A 89 -41.69 1.32 33.52
N GLN A 90 -41.30 2.59 33.60
CA GLN A 90 -41.60 3.53 34.67
C GLN A 90 -42.97 4.23 34.50
N GLY A 91 -43.72 3.92 33.42
CA GLY A 91 -45.06 4.47 33.17
C GLY A 91 -45.13 5.53 32.05
N TYR A 92 -44.03 5.85 31.35
CA TYR A 92 -44.07 6.81 30.25
C TYR A 92 -44.92 6.29 29.08
N ARG A 93 -45.88 7.10 28.64
CA ARG A 93 -46.80 6.79 27.53
C ARG A 93 -46.68 7.79 26.37
N GLY A 94 -45.52 8.40 26.21
CA GLY A 94 -45.24 9.32 25.09
C GLY A 94 -44.51 8.66 23.95
N GLY A 95 -44.26 9.43 22.89
CA GLY A 95 -43.55 8.96 21.68
C GLY A 95 -42.05 8.85 21.85
N TYR A 96 -41.43 7.91 21.13
CA TYR A 96 -39.96 7.73 21.09
C TYR A 96 -39.22 8.97 20.60
N THR A 97 -39.79 9.71 19.65
CA THR A 97 -39.19 10.94 19.08
C THR A 97 -38.92 12.00 20.16
N GLN A 98 -39.86 12.19 21.11
CA GLN A 98 -39.66 13.15 22.20
C GLN A 98 -38.46 12.81 23.09
N VAL A 99 -38.25 11.50 23.32
CA VAL A 99 -37.11 11.01 24.11
C VAL A 99 -35.78 11.25 23.36
N THR A 100 -35.77 10.94 22.05
CA THR A 100 -34.54 11.16 21.23
C THR A 100 -34.21 12.63 21.09
N ASP A 101 -35.22 13.49 20.92
CA ASP A 101 -34.99 14.93 20.82
C ASP A 101 -34.48 15.52 22.16
N PHE A 102 -35.03 15.03 23.29
CA PHE A 102 -34.52 15.40 24.61
C PHE A 102 -33.05 14.93 24.79
N ILE A 103 -32.73 13.69 24.46
CA ILE A 103 -31.37 13.15 24.56
C ILE A 103 -30.42 13.95 23.67
N ARG A 104 -30.85 14.34 22.47
CA ARG A 104 -30.05 15.19 21.55
C ARG A 104 -29.77 16.55 22.18
N ALA A 105 -30.82 17.24 22.62
CA ALA A 105 -30.72 18.55 23.25
C ALA A 105 -29.84 18.51 24.50
N TRP A 106 -30.00 17.49 25.36
CA TRP A 106 -29.15 17.32 26.54
C TRP A 106 -27.68 17.06 26.19
N ARG A 107 -27.40 16.24 25.16
CA ARG A 107 -26.03 16.00 24.67
C ARG A 107 -25.40 17.25 24.07
N GLU A 108 -26.17 18.05 23.35
CA GLU A 108 -25.74 19.34 22.81
C GLU A 108 -25.45 20.34 23.93
N GLU A 109 -26.26 20.37 24.96
CA GLU A 109 -26.08 21.25 26.12
C GLU A 109 -24.94 20.76 27.02
N ALA A 110 -24.83 19.46 27.28
CA ALA A 110 -23.70 18.86 28.01
C ALA A 110 -22.37 18.88 27.21
N GLY A 111 -22.45 19.00 25.88
CA GLY A 111 -21.31 19.19 24.96
C GLY A 111 -20.92 20.67 24.75
N LYS A 112 -21.64 21.61 25.38
CA LYS A 112 -21.29 23.04 25.38
C LYS A 112 -20.09 23.40 26.28
N GLY A 113 -19.39 22.42 26.89
CA GLY A 113 -17.99 22.58 27.29
C GLY A 113 -17.23 23.03 26.04
N SER A 114 -16.62 24.18 26.12
CA SER A 114 -15.92 24.94 25.09
C SER A 114 -15.44 24.06 23.92
N LYS A 115 -16.03 24.21 22.72
CA LYS A 115 -15.48 23.68 21.45
C LYS A 115 -14.26 24.52 21.01
N ALA A 116 -13.71 25.31 21.88
CA ALA A 116 -12.53 26.10 21.62
C ALA A 116 -11.29 25.21 21.70
N PHE A 117 -10.45 25.23 20.69
CA PHE A 117 -9.13 24.61 20.69
C PHE A 117 -8.07 25.69 20.64
N VAL A 118 -6.90 25.40 21.17
CA VAL A 118 -5.72 26.21 20.95
C VAL A 118 -5.23 25.91 19.53
N PRO A 119 -5.10 26.90 18.64
CA PRO A 119 -4.50 26.68 17.33
C PRO A 119 -3.08 26.15 17.49
N LEU A 120 -2.75 25.09 16.76
CA LEU A 120 -1.39 24.55 16.73
C LEU A 120 -0.61 25.26 15.62
N SER A 121 0.53 25.84 15.98
CA SER A 121 1.50 26.40 15.05
C SER A 121 2.75 25.53 15.06
N PHE A 122 3.35 25.31 13.90
CA PHE A 122 4.55 24.51 13.72
C PHE A 122 5.56 25.28 12.88
N GLU A 123 6.82 25.19 13.25
CA GLU A 123 7.92 25.72 12.45
C GLU A 123 8.19 24.81 11.23
N ASN A 124 8.83 25.37 10.21
CA ASN A 124 9.27 24.60 9.04
C ASN A 124 10.23 23.49 9.48
N GLY A 125 10.00 22.26 9.00
CA GLY A 125 10.80 21.09 9.34
C GLY A 125 10.60 20.57 10.78
N GLU A 126 9.65 21.11 11.56
CA GLU A 126 9.42 20.68 12.93
C GLU A 126 8.75 19.31 12.99
N ALA A 127 7.61 19.15 12.35
CA ALA A 127 6.80 17.94 12.55
C ALA A 127 6.02 17.50 11.33
N PHE A 128 5.78 16.19 11.26
CA PHE A 128 4.77 15.59 10.38
C PHE A 128 3.73 14.81 11.21
N GLN A 129 2.55 14.64 10.65
CA GLN A 129 1.52 13.76 11.20
C GLN A 129 1.32 12.57 10.26
N PHE A 130 1.15 11.37 10.85
CA PHE A 130 0.92 10.13 10.12
C PHE A 130 -0.38 9.45 10.54
N ASP A 131 -1.15 8.96 9.56
CA ASP A 131 -2.37 8.19 9.79
C ASP A 131 -2.62 7.15 8.69
N TRP A 132 -3.49 6.18 9.01
CA TRP A 132 -4.04 5.23 8.05
C TRP A 132 -5.51 5.53 7.78
N SER A 133 -5.94 5.37 6.53
CA SER A 133 -7.36 5.29 6.19
C SER A 133 -7.66 4.01 5.40
N GLU A 134 -8.93 3.61 5.38
CA GLU A 134 -9.41 2.48 4.58
C GLU A 134 -10.33 3.01 3.49
N GLU A 135 -10.03 2.64 2.23
CA GLU A 135 -10.81 3.02 1.07
C GLU A 135 -11.17 1.77 0.26
N GLY A 136 -12.41 1.70 -0.24
CA GLY A 136 -12.85 0.59 -1.09
C GLY A 136 -12.60 0.87 -2.56
N MET A 137 -11.88 -0.03 -3.26
CA MET A 137 -11.69 0.15 -4.71
C MET A 137 -11.36 -1.15 -5.44
N LEU A 138 -11.48 -1.11 -6.78
CA LEU A 138 -11.11 -2.21 -7.67
C LEU A 138 -9.65 -2.08 -8.09
N VAL A 139 -8.84 -3.11 -7.78
CA VAL A 139 -7.44 -3.24 -8.22
C VAL A 139 -7.25 -4.62 -8.83
N GLY A 140 -6.75 -4.69 -10.06
CA GLY A 140 -6.62 -5.96 -10.78
C GLY A 140 -7.96 -6.68 -11.04
N GLY A 141 -9.05 -5.92 -11.14
CA GLY A 141 -10.41 -6.47 -11.31
C GLY A 141 -11.05 -7.05 -10.04
N VAL A 142 -10.35 -7.00 -8.90
CA VAL A 142 -10.85 -7.48 -7.60
C VAL A 142 -11.12 -6.30 -6.67
N PHE A 143 -12.24 -6.36 -5.93
CA PHE A 143 -12.53 -5.34 -4.91
C PHE A 143 -11.64 -5.55 -3.69
N HIS A 144 -10.91 -4.50 -3.31
CA HIS A 144 -10.03 -4.46 -2.15
C HIS A 144 -10.46 -3.38 -1.17
N LYS A 145 -10.28 -3.67 0.12
CA LYS A 145 -10.20 -2.66 1.17
C LYS A 145 -8.76 -2.18 1.26
N VAL A 146 -8.47 -1.16 0.47
CA VAL A 146 -7.13 -0.60 0.34
C VAL A 146 -6.81 0.20 1.61
N GLN A 147 -5.64 -0.05 2.18
CA GLN A 147 -5.12 0.72 3.31
C GLN A 147 -4.24 1.85 2.78
N VAL A 148 -4.58 3.08 3.12
CA VAL A 148 -3.88 4.26 2.62
C VAL A 148 -3.13 4.93 3.74
N SER A 149 -1.81 5.06 3.57
CA SER A 149 -1.00 5.88 4.46
C SER A 149 -1.14 7.35 4.11
N HIS A 150 -1.32 8.19 5.11
CA HIS A 150 -1.32 9.64 5.00
C HIS A 150 -0.17 10.19 5.82
N MET A 151 0.83 10.76 5.17
CA MET A 151 1.85 11.56 5.83
C MET A 151 1.64 13.02 5.42
N LYS A 152 1.61 13.91 6.40
CA LYS A 152 1.41 15.34 6.18
C LYS A 152 2.35 16.17 7.02
N LEU A 153 3.12 17.05 6.40
CA LEU A 153 3.91 18.06 7.10
C LEU A 153 3.00 19.07 7.80
N CYS A 154 3.39 19.46 9.01
CA CYS A 154 2.55 20.30 9.85
C CYS A 154 2.66 21.79 9.49
N ALA A 155 3.77 22.26 8.96
CA ALA A 155 3.95 23.63 8.53
C ALA A 155 3.41 23.85 7.11
N SER A 156 4.02 23.34 6.06
CA SER A 156 3.62 23.57 4.66
C SER A 156 2.30 22.95 4.26
N ARG A 157 1.77 22.01 5.03
CA ARG A 157 0.61 21.18 4.67
C ARG A 157 0.88 20.24 3.49
N GLY A 158 2.12 20.11 3.01
CA GLY A 158 2.55 19.11 2.06
C GLY A 158 2.21 17.70 2.55
N PHE A 159 1.63 16.86 1.71
CA PHE A 159 1.19 15.52 2.10
C PHE A 159 1.52 14.48 1.04
N TRP A 160 1.64 13.23 1.47
CA TRP A 160 1.86 12.11 0.57
C TRP A 160 0.95 10.94 0.91
N LEU A 161 0.42 10.29 -0.12
CA LEU A 161 -0.47 9.13 -0.01
C LEU A 161 0.19 7.93 -0.66
N VAL A 162 0.13 6.79 0.03
CA VAL A 162 0.54 5.49 -0.55
C VAL A 162 -0.50 4.44 -0.20
N ALA A 163 -0.92 3.68 -1.20
CA ALA A 163 -1.92 2.63 -1.08
C ALA A 163 -1.28 1.26 -0.90
N TYR A 164 -1.80 0.48 0.04
CA TYR A 164 -1.31 -0.85 0.41
C TYR A 164 -2.45 -1.85 0.59
N PRO A 165 -2.18 -3.16 0.47
CA PRO A 165 -3.17 -4.18 0.79
C PRO A 165 -3.42 -4.36 2.29
N THR A 166 -2.48 -3.97 3.16
CA THR A 166 -2.57 -4.11 4.62
C THR A 166 -1.84 -2.97 5.35
N GLN A 167 -2.05 -2.86 6.68
CA GLN A 167 -1.31 -1.93 7.57
C GLN A 167 -0.20 -2.66 8.35
N SER A 168 0.51 -3.60 7.73
CA SER A 168 1.57 -4.34 8.40
C SER A 168 2.85 -3.49 8.57
N HIS A 169 3.81 -3.97 9.36
CA HIS A 169 5.02 -3.21 9.68
C HIS A 169 5.85 -2.87 8.43
N GLU A 170 6.02 -3.83 7.51
CA GLU A 170 6.76 -3.59 6.27
C GLU A 170 6.10 -2.51 5.40
N MET A 171 4.75 -2.44 5.41
CA MET A 171 4.02 -1.37 4.70
C MET A 171 4.22 -0.02 5.39
N LEU A 172 4.25 0.00 6.73
CA LEU A 172 4.52 1.21 7.50
C LEU A 172 5.91 1.77 7.19
N PHE A 173 6.93 0.92 7.14
CA PHE A 173 8.30 1.35 6.86
C PHE A 173 8.44 1.90 5.43
N ASP A 174 7.87 1.21 4.44
CA ASP A 174 7.85 1.67 3.05
C ASP A 174 7.08 2.99 2.90
N ALA A 175 5.95 3.15 3.62
CA ALA A 175 5.16 4.37 3.60
C ALA A 175 5.98 5.58 4.07
N HIS A 176 6.81 5.43 5.12
CA HIS A 176 7.70 6.49 5.59
C HIS A 176 8.79 6.78 4.58
N THR A 177 9.47 5.75 4.09
CA THR A 177 10.53 5.87 3.06
C THR A 177 10.03 6.64 1.84
N ARG A 178 8.90 6.22 1.26
CA ARG A 178 8.30 6.87 0.09
C ARG A 178 7.84 8.30 0.37
N SER A 179 7.26 8.53 1.54
CA SER A 179 6.77 9.85 1.91
C SER A 179 7.92 10.84 2.12
N PHE A 180 8.98 10.45 2.83
CA PHE A 180 10.15 11.31 3.03
C PHE A 180 10.84 11.63 1.70
N ALA A 181 11.01 10.62 0.82
CA ALA A 181 11.56 10.85 -0.52
C ALA A 181 10.72 11.82 -1.34
N ALA A 182 9.39 11.70 -1.32
CA ALA A 182 8.49 12.56 -2.08
C ALA A 182 8.39 13.98 -1.52
N LEU A 183 8.42 14.14 -0.20
CA LEU A 183 8.37 15.44 0.48
C LEU A 183 9.74 16.16 0.43
N GLY A 184 10.82 15.43 0.19
CA GLY A 184 12.16 15.98 0.01
C GLY A 184 13.00 16.02 1.28
N GLY A 185 12.64 15.28 2.33
CA GLY A 185 13.38 15.19 3.58
C GLY A 185 12.55 14.70 4.75
N VAL A 186 13.12 14.76 5.94
CA VAL A 186 12.55 14.25 7.19
C VAL A 186 12.37 15.40 8.18
N ALA A 187 11.16 15.58 8.71
CA ALA A 187 10.93 16.51 9.80
C ALA A 187 11.41 15.91 11.13
N ARG A 188 11.76 16.76 12.11
CA ARG A 188 12.39 16.36 13.38
C ARG A 188 11.51 15.47 14.25
N ARG A 189 10.17 15.59 14.14
CA ARG A 189 9.20 14.91 14.99
C ARG A 189 8.07 14.30 14.17
N GLY A 190 7.73 13.03 14.45
CA GLY A 190 6.59 12.34 13.87
C GLY A 190 5.45 12.18 14.87
N ILE A 191 4.27 12.69 14.55
CA ILE A 191 3.08 12.63 15.42
C ILE A 191 2.18 11.47 14.96
N TYR A 192 1.93 10.53 15.88
CA TYR A 192 1.21 9.29 15.61
C TYR A 192 0.02 9.10 16.55
N ASP A 193 -0.99 8.38 16.06
CA ASP A 193 -1.98 7.75 16.94
C ASP A 193 -1.42 6.46 17.57
N ASN A 194 -2.18 5.84 18.46
CA ASN A 194 -1.84 4.57 19.10
C ASN A 194 -2.05 3.39 18.13
N MET A 195 -1.38 3.41 16.96
CA MET A 195 -1.48 2.34 15.98
C MET A 195 -0.68 1.10 16.43
N LYS A 196 -1.23 -0.09 16.21
CA LYS A 196 -0.64 -1.38 16.61
C LYS A 196 0.73 -1.67 15.98
N THR A 197 1.03 -1.07 14.83
CA THR A 197 2.30 -1.22 14.13
C THR A 197 3.43 -0.34 14.71
N ALA A 198 3.09 0.68 15.49
CA ALA A 198 4.07 1.53 16.15
C ALA A 198 4.19 1.23 17.66
N VAL A 199 3.10 0.74 18.28
CA VAL A 199 3.00 0.56 19.73
C VAL A 199 2.57 -0.87 20.07
N ASP A 200 3.41 -1.62 20.78
CA ASP A 200 3.10 -2.97 21.25
C ASP A 200 2.14 -2.94 22.44
N LYS A 201 2.28 -1.94 23.35
CA LYS A 201 1.43 -1.79 24.54
C LYS A 201 1.23 -0.32 24.88
N VAL A 202 -0.02 0.07 25.11
CA VAL A 202 -0.39 1.40 25.59
C VAL A 202 -0.47 1.38 27.12
N ASN A 203 0.38 2.17 27.81
CA ASN A 203 0.36 2.38 29.24
C ASN A 203 -0.49 3.62 29.59
N LYS A 204 -0.59 3.99 30.87
CA LYS A 204 -1.25 5.23 31.30
C LYS A 204 -0.45 6.47 30.86
N GLY A 205 -1.14 7.50 30.37
CA GLY A 205 -0.50 8.74 29.91
C GLY A 205 0.17 8.61 28.53
N LYS A 206 1.32 9.24 28.36
CA LYS A 206 2.14 9.21 27.12
C LYS A 206 3.11 8.02 27.04
N GLU A 207 3.24 7.22 28.11
CA GLU A 207 4.13 6.06 28.07
C GLU A 207 3.62 4.96 27.16
N ARG A 208 4.51 4.47 26.30
CA ARG A 208 4.25 3.42 25.29
C ARG A 208 5.39 2.42 25.26
N ALA A 209 5.05 1.14 25.10
CA ALA A 209 6.01 0.14 24.66
C ALA A 209 6.07 0.21 23.13
N VAL A 210 7.03 0.96 22.60
CA VAL A 210 7.22 1.18 21.18
C VAL A 210 7.83 -0.07 20.55
N ASN A 211 7.32 -0.49 19.41
CA ASN A 211 7.85 -1.63 18.66
C ASN A 211 9.33 -1.42 18.30
N ALA A 212 10.17 -2.43 18.54
CA ALA A 212 11.62 -2.32 18.37
C ALA A 212 12.02 -1.97 16.91
N ARG A 213 11.35 -2.53 15.91
CA ARG A 213 11.61 -2.24 14.49
C ARG A 213 11.16 -0.83 14.10
N PHE A 214 10.02 -0.38 14.64
CA PHE A 214 9.59 1.00 14.47
C PHE A 214 10.59 1.98 15.08
N LYS A 215 11.08 1.70 16.29
CA LYS A 215 12.12 2.52 16.93
C LYS A 215 13.42 2.54 16.10
N ALA A 216 13.81 1.40 15.53
CA ALA A 216 14.98 1.34 14.64
C ALA A 216 14.81 2.24 13.41
N MET A 217 13.61 2.28 12.79
CA MET A 217 13.29 3.20 11.70
C MET A 217 13.37 4.67 12.13
N CYS A 218 12.81 5.03 13.30
CA CYS A 218 12.89 6.38 13.82
C CYS A 218 14.37 6.82 14.03
N SER A 219 15.19 5.92 14.60
CA SER A 219 16.62 6.18 14.80
C SER A 219 17.39 6.29 13.47
N HIS A 220 17.02 5.51 12.45
CA HIS A 220 17.62 5.55 11.13
C HIS A 220 17.36 6.89 10.43
N TYR A 221 16.11 7.38 10.48
CA TYR A 221 15.71 8.66 9.89
C TYR A 221 15.90 9.86 10.83
N LEU A 222 16.38 9.65 12.05
CA LEU A 222 16.73 10.68 13.04
C LEU A 222 15.55 11.56 13.49
N PHE A 223 14.32 11.05 13.49
CA PHE A 223 13.15 11.77 14.00
C PHE A 223 12.64 11.18 15.32
N ASP A 224 12.06 12.03 16.15
CA ASP A 224 11.44 11.62 17.40
C ASP A 224 9.97 11.24 17.21
N PRO A 225 9.54 10.04 17.63
CA PRO A 225 8.13 9.67 17.59
C PRO A 225 7.37 10.27 18.77
N ASP A 226 6.30 11.02 18.51
CA ASP A 226 5.36 11.55 19.51
C ASP A 226 4.00 10.89 19.33
N PHE A 227 3.45 10.34 20.44
CA PHE A 227 2.17 9.65 20.40
C PHE A 227 1.09 10.50 21.07
N CYS A 228 -0.01 10.71 20.35
CA CYS A 228 -1.16 11.43 20.88
C CYS A 228 -1.72 10.77 22.15
N ASN A 229 -2.26 11.57 23.06
CA ASN A 229 -2.97 11.05 24.21
C ASN A 229 -4.24 10.32 23.76
N VAL A 230 -4.66 9.34 24.56
CA VAL A 230 -5.92 8.60 24.31
C VAL A 230 -7.07 9.60 24.33
N ALA A 231 -7.89 9.62 23.27
CA ALA A 231 -9.03 10.53 23.07
C ALA A 231 -8.69 12.03 22.84
N SER A 232 -7.45 12.37 22.48
CA SER A 232 -7.03 13.75 22.18
C SER A 232 -6.95 14.02 20.67
N GLY A 233 -8.05 13.83 19.95
CA GLY A 233 -8.13 14.02 18.49
C GLY A 233 -7.70 15.41 18.01
N TRP A 234 -7.70 16.44 18.88
CA TRP A 234 -7.24 17.78 18.53
C TRP A 234 -5.73 17.85 18.25
N GLU A 235 -4.92 16.96 18.84
CA GLU A 235 -3.47 16.86 18.60
C GLU A 235 -3.16 16.36 17.16
N LYS A 236 -4.13 15.73 16.51
CA LYS A 236 -3.98 15.10 15.18
C LYS A 236 -4.87 15.70 14.08
N GLY A 237 -5.50 16.86 14.39
CA GLY A 237 -6.50 17.46 13.51
C GLY A 237 -6.02 17.77 12.08
N ILE A 238 -4.71 17.94 11.87
CA ILE A 238 -4.14 18.26 10.53
C ILE A 238 -4.23 17.05 9.60
N VAL A 239 -3.85 15.85 10.05
CA VAL A 239 -3.91 14.66 9.19
C VAL A 239 -5.33 14.10 9.08
N GLU A 240 -6.15 14.16 10.12
CA GLU A 240 -7.56 13.77 10.05
C GLU A 240 -8.33 14.60 9.00
N LYS A 241 -8.07 15.91 8.95
CA LYS A 241 -8.60 16.77 7.90
C LYS A 241 -8.07 16.35 6.53
N ASN A 242 -6.80 15.97 6.41
CA ASN A 242 -6.22 15.48 5.18
C ASN A 242 -6.92 14.22 4.65
N VAL A 243 -7.26 13.28 5.52
CA VAL A 243 -8.04 12.08 5.15
C VAL A 243 -9.38 12.49 4.56
N GLN A 244 -10.10 13.44 5.17
CA GLN A 244 -11.38 13.92 4.67
C GLN A 244 -11.26 14.67 3.33
N ASP A 245 -10.25 15.52 3.20
CA ASP A 245 -10.00 16.28 1.97
C ASP A 245 -9.56 15.37 0.82
N SER A 246 -8.74 14.34 1.11
CA SER A 246 -8.34 13.32 0.14
C SER A 246 -9.54 12.51 -0.36
N ARG A 247 -10.48 12.15 0.52
CA ARG A 247 -11.72 11.46 0.13
C ARG A 247 -12.53 12.27 -0.85
N ARG A 248 -12.64 13.57 -0.64
CA ARG A 248 -13.43 14.47 -1.49
C ARG A 248 -12.75 14.80 -2.84
N ARG A 249 -11.41 14.88 -2.88
CA ARG A 249 -10.68 15.37 -4.05
C ARG A 249 -10.02 14.25 -4.86
N ILE A 250 -9.52 13.21 -4.19
CA ILE A 250 -8.70 12.17 -4.80
C ILE A 250 -9.50 10.88 -4.94
N TRP A 251 -10.14 10.41 -3.85
CA TRP A 251 -10.78 9.09 -3.86
C TRP A 251 -12.09 9.04 -4.64
N ILE A 252 -12.80 10.16 -4.83
CA ILE A 252 -13.94 10.22 -5.76
C ILE A 252 -13.45 9.97 -7.19
N GLU A 253 -12.39 10.66 -7.61
CA GLU A 253 -11.79 10.48 -8.94
C GLU A 253 -11.19 9.07 -9.10
N ALA A 254 -10.53 8.54 -8.07
CA ALA A 254 -10.00 7.18 -8.07
C ALA A 254 -11.09 6.13 -8.30
N GLY A 255 -12.28 6.33 -7.71
CA GLY A 255 -13.43 5.43 -7.86
C GLY A 255 -13.98 5.33 -9.30
N GLU A 256 -13.72 6.31 -10.13
CA GLU A 256 -14.09 6.34 -11.56
C GLU A 256 -13.06 5.65 -12.46
N ARG A 257 -11.89 5.30 -11.93
CA ARG A 257 -10.77 4.68 -12.65
C ARG A 257 -10.65 3.20 -12.33
N ARG A 258 -9.98 2.48 -13.22
CA ARG A 258 -9.59 1.08 -13.03
C ARG A 258 -8.07 1.01 -12.99
N PHE A 259 -7.54 0.35 -11.97
CA PHE A 259 -6.11 0.14 -11.79
C PHE A 259 -5.80 -1.35 -11.91
N GLY A 260 -4.81 -1.70 -12.74
CA GLY A 260 -4.37 -3.08 -12.91
C GLY A 260 -3.56 -3.60 -11.72
N SER A 261 -2.91 -2.71 -10.97
CA SER A 261 -2.06 -3.07 -9.82
C SER A 261 -1.97 -1.95 -8.79
N PHE A 262 -1.45 -2.29 -7.59
CA PHE A 262 -1.07 -1.29 -6.58
C PHE A 262 0.06 -0.36 -7.06
N ILE A 263 0.92 -0.81 -7.97
CA ILE A 263 1.99 0.01 -8.55
C ILE A 263 1.36 1.14 -9.38
N GLU A 264 0.43 0.81 -10.27
CA GLU A 264 -0.29 1.80 -11.08
C GLU A 264 -1.11 2.77 -10.23
N LEU A 265 -1.84 2.26 -9.22
CA LEU A 265 -2.57 3.09 -8.27
C LEU A 265 -1.64 4.08 -7.58
N ASN A 266 -0.49 3.63 -7.08
CA ASN A 266 0.46 4.48 -6.38
C ASN A 266 1.15 5.50 -7.29
N ALA A 267 1.42 5.17 -8.55
CA ALA A 267 1.92 6.11 -9.55
C ALA A 267 0.91 7.25 -9.77
N TRP A 268 -0.35 6.89 -9.97
CA TRP A 268 -1.42 7.86 -10.13
C TRP A 268 -1.63 8.72 -8.85
N LEU A 269 -1.61 8.11 -7.65
CA LEU A 269 -1.70 8.86 -6.39
C LEU A 269 -0.58 9.89 -6.24
N ALA A 270 0.64 9.53 -6.67
CA ALA A 270 1.79 10.43 -6.65
C ALA A 270 1.57 11.67 -7.53
N GLU A 271 1.02 11.50 -8.74
CA GLU A 271 0.66 12.59 -9.63
C GLU A 271 -0.43 13.48 -9.02
N ARG A 272 -1.47 12.86 -8.44
CA ARG A 272 -2.57 13.60 -7.80
C ARG A 272 -2.14 14.37 -6.56
N CYS A 273 -1.25 13.83 -5.73
CA CYS A 273 -0.68 14.56 -4.60
C CYS A 273 0.00 15.85 -5.08
N ARG A 274 0.88 15.76 -6.09
CA ARG A 274 1.59 16.92 -6.66
C ARG A 274 0.63 17.95 -7.28
N ALA A 275 -0.38 17.47 -8.02
CA ALA A 275 -1.40 18.36 -8.59
C ALA A 275 -2.15 19.12 -7.50
N VAL A 276 -2.57 18.43 -6.43
CA VAL A 276 -3.25 19.08 -5.30
C VAL A 276 -2.34 20.08 -4.59
N TRP A 277 -1.04 19.83 -4.45
CA TRP A 277 -0.10 20.79 -3.87
C TRP A 277 -0.04 22.10 -4.70
N ALA A 278 -0.02 21.97 -6.02
CA ALA A 278 0.03 23.14 -6.93
C ALA A 278 -1.28 23.95 -6.92
N GLU A 279 -2.42 23.30 -6.74
CA GLU A 279 -3.74 23.93 -6.80
C GLU A 279 -4.20 24.48 -5.44
N ALA A 280 -3.88 23.78 -4.34
CA ALA A 280 -4.42 24.10 -3.03
C ALA A 280 -3.68 25.29 -2.41
N LYS A 281 -4.45 26.29 -1.96
CA LYS A 281 -3.92 27.39 -1.17
C LYS A 281 -3.64 26.95 0.25
N HIS A 282 -2.53 27.47 0.83
CA HIS A 282 -2.19 27.23 2.21
C HIS A 282 -3.25 27.85 3.15
N PRO A 283 -3.75 27.13 4.18
CA PRO A 283 -4.88 27.61 4.99
C PRO A 283 -4.56 28.84 5.86
N GLU A 284 -3.29 29.02 6.25
CA GLU A 284 -2.82 30.13 7.08
C GLU A 284 -2.15 31.23 6.26
N HIS A 285 -1.62 30.89 5.07
CA HIS A 285 -0.94 31.78 4.13
C HIS A 285 -1.58 31.66 2.74
N PRO A 286 -2.80 32.19 2.56
CA PRO A 286 -3.57 31.99 1.31
C PRO A 286 -2.93 32.65 0.07
N GLU A 287 -1.94 33.50 0.23
CA GLU A 287 -1.09 34.04 -0.83
C GLU A 287 -0.25 32.96 -1.51
N PHE A 288 0.16 31.91 -0.77
CA PHE A 288 0.97 30.80 -1.28
C PHE A 288 0.14 29.53 -1.54
N THR A 289 0.60 28.71 -2.47
CA THR A 289 0.14 27.34 -2.63
C THR A 289 0.84 26.40 -1.64
N VAL A 290 0.29 25.20 -1.47
CA VAL A 290 0.94 24.16 -0.67
C VAL A 290 2.31 23.78 -1.27
N ALA A 291 2.44 23.79 -2.60
CA ALA A 291 3.72 23.50 -3.28
C ALA A 291 4.78 24.56 -2.93
N GLU A 292 4.46 25.85 -3.03
CA GLU A 292 5.39 26.94 -2.68
C GLU A 292 5.81 26.89 -1.21
N MET A 293 4.86 26.64 -0.30
CA MET A 293 5.18 26.46 1.13
C MET A 293 6.04 25.23 1.39
N LEU A 294 5.81 24.13 0.65
CA LEU A 294 6.63 22.92 0.75
C LEU A 294 8.06 23.16 0.28
N ASP A 295 8.25 23.94 -0.79
CA ASP A 295 9.59 24.26 -1.28
C ASP A 295 10.38 25.09 -0.24
N MET A 296 9.73 26.01 0.47
CA MET A 296 10.34 26.73 1.59
C MET A 296 10.64 25.81 2.80
N GLU A 297 9.74 24.86 3.11
CA GLU A 297 9.94 23.93 4.23
C GLU A 297 11.06 22.94 3.96
N ARG A 298 11.29 22.53 2.70
CA ARG A 298 12.35 21.59 2.30
C ARG A 298 13.75 22.02 2.73
N GLU A 299 14.02 23.32 2.76
CA GLU A 299 15.29 23.87 3.20
C GLU A 299 15.57 23.59 4.70
N GLN A 300 14.52 23.33 5.49
CA GLN A 300 14.59 23.07 6.93
C GLN A 300 14.40 21.59 7.29
N LEU A 301 14.04 20.73 6.32
CA LEU A 301 13.96 19.30 6.52
C LEU A 301 15.37 18.70 6.65
N MET A 302 15.51 17.69 7.48
CA MET A 302 16.74 16.88 7.52
C MET A 302 16.88 16.11 6.20
N ALA A 303 18.11 16.00 5.73
CA ALA A 303 18.39 15.19 4.54
C ALA A 303 17.97 13.73 4.77
N MET A 304 17.31 13.14 3.78
CA MET A 304 16.94 11.73 3.85
C MET A 304 18.18 10.86 3.65
N PRO A 305 18.53 9.97 4.60
CA PRO A 305 19.58 8.97 4.40
C PRO A 305 19.15 7.90 3.39
N GLU A 306 20.00 6.89 3.18
CA GLU A 306 19.62 5.70 2.41
C GLU A 306 18.28 5.10 2.92
N PRO A 307 17.47 4.52 2.03
CA PRO A 307 16.19 3.93 2.42
C PRO A 307 16.35 2.91 3.56
N PHE A 308 15.48 3.00 4.57
CA PHE A 308 15.46 2.03 5.65
C PHE A 308 15.12 0.64 5.12
N ASP A 309 15.93 -0.37 5.47
CA ASP A 309 15.67 -1.77 5.12
C ASP A 309 14.53 -2.35 5.97
N GLY A 310 13.32 -2.01 5.55
CA GLY A 310 12.07 -2.16 6.30
C GLY A 310 11.36 -3.50 6.07
N TYR A 311 11.99 -4.63 6.39
CA TYR A 311 11.35 -5.94 6.30
C TYR A 311 10.80 -6.46 7.63
N VAL A 312 9.90 -7.44 7.54
CA VAL A 312 9.51 -8.31 8.66
C VAL A 312 10.16 -9.67 8.47
N GLU A 313 10.97 -10.07 9.43
CA GLU A 313 11.71 -11.33 9.39
C GLU A 313 10.96 -12.44 10.12
N LYS A 314 10.94 -13.63 9.52
CA LYS A 314 10.43 -14.86 10.14
C LYS A 314 11.31 -16.05 9.80
N GLN A 315 11.57 -16.90 10.79
CA GLN A 315 12.19 -18.19 10.56
C GLN A 315 11.14 -19.14 9.98
N SER A 316 11.46 -19.73 8.84
CA SER A 316 10.60 -20.70 8.13
C SER A 316 11.36 -22.00 7.88
N ARG A 317 10.65 -23.13 7.89
CA ARG A 317 11.23 -24.41 7.47
C ARG A 317 10.85 -24.68 6.03
N VAL A 318 11.82 -25.06 5.23
CA VAL A 318 11.61 -25.46 3.83
C VAL A 318 10.99 -26.85 3.82
N SER A 319 9.92 -27.02 3.06
CA SER A 319 9.26 -28.33 2.88
C SER A 319 10.11 -29.28 2.01
N SER A 320 9.76 -30.58 2.03
CA SER A 320 10.35 -31.57 1.11
C SER A 320 10.08 -31.29 -0.38
N THR A 321 9.14 -30.40 -0.67
CA THR A 321 8.83 -29.91 -2.03
C THR A 321 9.53 -28.60 -2.34
N CYS A 322 10.55 -28.21 -1.57
CA CYS A 322 11.35 -26.99 -1.74
C CYS A 322 10.52 -25.69 -1.66
N LEU A 323 9.53 -25.64 -0.76
CA LEU A 323 8.66 -24.48 -0.58
C LEU A 323 8.75 -23.94 0.84
N VAL A 324 8.73 -22.61 0.97
CA VAL A 324 8.51 -21.89 2.23
C VAL A 324 7.11 -21.27 2.24
N MET A 325 6.47 -21.21 3.41
CA MET A 325 5.17 -20.59 3.58
C MET A 325 5.32 -19.21 4.19
N VAL A 326 4.93 -18.17 3.45
CA VAL A 326 4.95 -16.76 3.88
C VAL A 326 3.61 -16.12 3.57
N ALA A 327 3.01 -15.43 4.53
CA ALA A 327 1.74 -14.71 4.37
C ALA A 327 0.60 -15.55 3.73
N ARG A 328 0.53 -16.87 4.06
CA ARG A 328 -0.42 -17.88 3.52
C ARG A 328 -0.23 -18.21 2.04
N ASN A 329 0.90 -17.87 1.45
CA ASN A 329 1.33 -18.28 0.11
C ASN A 329 2.59 -19.14 0.23
N ARG A 330 2.90 -19.90 -0.83
CA ARG A 330 4.08 -20.75 -0.91
C ARG A 330 5.02 -20.21 -1.98
N TYR A 331 6.32 -20.22 -1.68
CA TYR A 331 7.36 -19.72 -2.57
C TYR A 331 8.48 -20.75 -2.65
N SER A 332 8.96 -21.02 -3.85
CA SER A 332 10.02 -22.00 -4.03
C SER A 332 11.38 -21.44 -3.58
N VAL A 333 12.24 -22.35 -3.15
CA VAL A 333 13.65 -22.09 -2.82
C VAL A 333 14.51 -23.18 -3.43
N PRO A 334 15.83 -22.96 -3.64
CA PRO A 334 16.73 -23.98 -4.17
C PRO A 334 16.61 -25.29 -3.39
N CYS A 335 16.60 -26.41 -4.12
CA CYS A 335 16.30 -27.73 -3.55
C CYS A 335 17.32 -28.20 -2.51
N GLU A 336 18.53 -27.66 -2.46
CA GLU A 336 19.53 -27.90 -1.43
C GLU A 336 19.06 -27.53 -0.02
N TRP A 337 18.16 -26.55 0.09
CA TRP A 337 17.60 -26.10 1.37
C TRP A 337 16.41 -26.92 1.87
N ALA A 338 16.00 -27.96 1.13
CA ALA A 338 14.88 -28.80 1.55
C ALA A 338 15.09 -29.39 2.95
N GLY A 339 14.13 -29.19 3.85
CA GLY A 339 14.19 -29.63 5.24
C GLY A 339 14.95 -28.70 6.19
N HIS A 340 15.69 -27.71 5.69
CA HIS A 340 16.44 -26.74 6.49
C HIS A 340 15.57 -25.57 6.97
N ARG A 341 16.08 -24.84 7.96
CA ARG A 341 15.50 -23.56 8.40
C ARG A 341 16.18 -22.44 7.63
N VAL A 342 15.36 -21.51 7.15
CA VAL A 342 15.79 -20.32 6.43
C VAL A 342 15.10 -19.09 7.03
N SER A 343 15.73 -17.93 6.90
CA SER A 343 15.09 -16.67 7.22
C SER A 343 14.28 -16.18 6.03
N THR A 344 13.03 -15.77 6.25
CA THR A 344 12.18 -15.15 5.23
C THR A 344 11.96 -13.68 5.60
N ARG A 345 12.40 -12.78 4.73
CA ARG A 345 12.23 -11.33 4.86
C ARG A 345 11.07 -10.88 3.98
N LEU A 346 10.04 -10.36 4.63
CA LEU A 346 8.82 -9.91 3.99
C LEU A 346 8.89 -8.40 3.75
N TYR A 347 8.91 -7.99 2.50
CA TYR A 347 8.82 -6.59 2.04
C TYR A 347 7.40 -6.28 1.50
N PRO A 348 7.08 -5.03 1.20
CA PRO A 348 5.79 -4.67 0.61
C PRO A 348 5.49 -5.37 -0.72
N THR A 349 6.48 -5.50 -1.60
CA THR A 349 6.34 -6.01 -2.96
C THR A 349 7.04 -7.32 -3.21
N GLN A 350 7.94 -7.75 -2.32
CA GLN A 350 8.78 -8.92 -2.53
C GLN A 350 8.96 -9.74 -1.25
N ILE A 351 9.35 -11.00 -1.44
CA ILE A 351 9.77 -11.94 -0.41
C ILE A 351 11.18 -12.36 -0.71
N VAL A 352 12.08 -12.12 0.24
CA VAL A 352 13.49 -12.51 0.13
C VAL A 352 13.75 -13.64 1.12
N VAL A 353 14.33 -14.75 0.65
CA VAL A 353 14.73 -15.87 1.47
C VAL A 353 16.23 -15.84 1.65
N VAL A 354 16.68 -15.91 2.90
CA VAL A 354 18.10 -15.82 3.28
C VAL A 354 18.49 -17.10 4.02
N ALA A 355 19.61 -17.68 3.65
CA ALA A 355 20.22 -18.82 4.33
C ALA A 355 21.74 -18.64 4.35
N CYS A 356 22.39 -18.94 5.48
CA CYS A 356 23.85 -18.74 5.68
C CYS A 356 24.29 -17.33 5.25
N ASP A 357 23.56 -16.30 5.65
CA ASP A 357 23.80 -14.88 5.36
C ASP A 357 23.80 -14.50 3.85
N ALA A 358 23.38 -15.41 2.98
CA ALA A 358 23.21 -15.18 1.56
C ALA A 358 21.74 -15.18 1.14
N ILE A 359 21.39 -14.34 0.16
CA ILE A 359 20.07 -14.40 -0.48
C ILE A 359 20.02 -15.62 -1.38
N VAL A 360 19.11 -16.54 -1.09
CA VAL A 360 18.95 -17.80 -1.83
C VAL A 360 17.74 -17.79 -2.76
N ALA A 361 16.74 -16.95 -2.51
CA ALA A 361 15.60 -16.75 -3.39
C ALA A 361 14.98 -15.36 -3.20
N CYS A 362 14.43 -14.82 -4.30
CA CYS A 362 13.63 -13.60 -4.30
C CYS A 362 12.39 -13.83 -5.17
N HIS A 363 11.23 -13.48 -4.63
CA HIS A 363 9.94 -13.63 -5.33
C HIS A 363 9.10 -12.39 -5.19
N ASP A 364 8.29 -12.09 -6.18
CA ASP A 364 7.23 -11.09 -6.06
C ASP A 364 6.21 -11.52 -5.02
N ARG A 365 5.82 -10.58 -4.16
CA ARG A 365 4.83 -10.84 -3.13
C ARG A 365 3.44 -10.95 -3.74
N LEU A 366 2.80 -12.10 -3.54
CA LEU A 366 1.41 -12.32 -3.93
C LEU A 366 0.46 -11.60 -2.96
N THR A 367 -0.47 -10.82 -3.48
CA THR A 367 -1.51 -10.11 -2.71
C THR A 367 -2.65 -11.04 -2.28
N ASN A 368 -2.98 -12.03 -3.11
CA ASN A 368 -3.97 -13.04 -2.83
C ASN A 368 -3.38 -14.17 -1.96
N LYS A 369 -4.25 -14.99 -1.35
CA LYS A 369 -3.84 -16.08 -0.45
C LYS A 369 -4.05 -17.44 -1.09
N GLY A 370 -3.26 -18.42 -0.66
CA GLY A 370 -3.42 -19.82 -1.07
C GLY A 370 -2.69 -20.18 -2.37
N HIS A 371 -1.95 -19.26 -2.94
CA HIS A 371 -1.20 -19.47 -4.17
C HIS A 371 0.20 -20.02 -3.92
N THR A 372 0.77 -20.64 -4.95
CA THR A 372 2.15 -21.11 -4.97
C THR A 372 2.86 -20.51 -6.16
N THR A 373 4.03 -19.91 -5.91
CA THR A 373 4.93 -19.39 -6.95
C THR A 373 6.16 -20.28 -7.03
N TYR A 374 6.47 -20.71 -8.21
CA TYR A 374 7.64 -21.50 -8.51
C TYR A 374 8.64 -20.71 -9.33
N ASP A 375 9.91 -20.77 -8.94
CA ASP A 375 11.02 -20.57 -9.85
C ASP A 375 11.54 -21.96 -10.20
N TRP A 376 11.38 -22.36 -11.44
CA TRP A 376 11.80 -23.70 -11.92
C TRP A 376 13.30 -23.90 -11.80
N GLN A 377 14.11 -22.84 -11.82
CA GLN A 377 15.56 -22.92 -11.66
C GLN A 377 15.97 -23.50 -10.32
N HIS A 378 15.17 -23.29 -9.27
CA HIS A 378 15.39 -23.86 -7.94
C HIS A 378 15.39 -25.40 -7.93
N TYR A 379 14.93 -26.06 -8.99
CA TYR A 379 14.80 -27.50 -9.10
C TYR A 379 15.81 -28.14 -10.09
N ILE A 380 16.72 -27.36 -10.67
CA ILE A 380 17.68 -27.86 -11.66
C ILE A 380 18.50 -29.02 -11.11
N ASP A 381 19.08 -28.89 -9.91
CA ASP A 381 19.89 -29.96 -9.28
C ASP A 381 19.05 -31.19 -8.94
N LEU A 382 17.78 -31.01 -8.64
CA LEU A 382 16.88 -32.13 -8.36
C LEU A 382 16.56 -32.93 -9.62
N ILE A 383 16.32 -32.25 -10.75
CA ILE A 383 16.04 -32.94 -12.02
C ILE A 383 17.25 -33.65 -12.60
N GLN A 384 18.48 -33.23 -12.30
CA GLN A 384 19.68 -33.96 -12.64
C GLN A 384 19.67 -35.37 -12.04
N ARG A 385 19.10 -35.51 -10.85
CA ARG A 385 18.95 -36.79 -10.14
C ARG A 385 17.63 -37.52 -10.47
N LYS A 386 16.59 -36.76 -10.83
CA LYS A 386 15.23 -37.28 -11.08
C LYS A 386 14.62 -36.66 -12.33
N PRO A 387 15.18 -36.90 -13.54
CA PRO A 387 14.76 -36.24 -14.76
C PRO A 387 13.30 -36.50 -15.14
N GLY A 388 12.74 -37.64 -14.75
CA GLY A 388 11.32 -37.94 -14.98
C GLY A 388 10.33 -36.94 -14.37
N ALA A 389 10.77 -36.13 -13.39
CA ALA A 389 9.95 -35.06 -12.81
C ALA A 389 9.62 -33.94 -13.83
N LEU A 390 10.39 -33.82 -14.93
CA LEU A 390 10.11 -32.87 -16.00
C LEU A 390 8.78 -33.16 -16.75
N ARG A 391 8.25 -34.36 -16.67
CA ARG A 391 7.01 -34.72 -17.35
C ARG A 391 5.79 -34.04 -16.73
N ASN A 392 5.66 -34.09 -15.40
CA ASN A 392 4.47 -33.66 -14.66
C ASN A 392 4.78 -32.72 -13.48
N GLY A 393 6.02 -32.26 -13.33
CA GLY A 393 6.42 -31.39 -12.23
C GLY A 393 5.83 -29.99 -12.36
N ALA A 394 5.05 -29.55 -11.38
CA ALA A 394 4.42 -28.22 -11.35
C ALA A 394 5.40 -27.05 -11.59
N PRO A 395 6.64 -27.05 -11.06
CA PRO A 395 7.59 -25.95 -11.28
C PRO A 395 7.91 -25.69 -12.78
N PHE A 396 7.79 -26.71 -13.64
CA PHE A 396 8.20 -26.60 -15.03
C PHE A 396 7.09 -26.14 -15.98
N HIS A 397 5.91 -25.80 -15.46
CA HIS A 397 4.81 -25.26 -16.27
C HIS A 397 5.07 -23.81 -16.67
N ASP A 398 5.77 -23.04 -15.84
CA ASP A 398 6.03 -21.62 -16.03
C ASP A 398 7.41 -21.31 -16.64
N MET A 399 8.09 -22.33 -17.24
CA MET A 399 9.32 -22.12 -17.99
C MET A 399 9.09 -21.21 -19.21
N PRO A 400 10.10 -20.46 -19.68
CA PRO A 400 10.04 -19.72 -20.93
C PRO A 400 9.57 -20.57 -22.11
N GLU A 401 8.81 -19.98 -23.02
CA GLU A 401 8.17 -20.68 -24.15
C GLU A 401 9.17 -21.52 -24.99
N VAL A 402 10.36 -20.98 -25.22
CA VAL A 402 11.44 -21.68 -25.95
C VAL A 402 11.82 -22.99 -25.26
N LEU A 403 11.98 -22.96 -23.92
CA LEU A 403 12.27 -24.17 -23.13
C LEU A 403 11.09 -25.13 -23.07
N GLN A 404 9.86 -24.62 -23.04
CA GLN A 404 8.67 -25.46 -23.10
C GLN A 404 8.56 -26.20 -24.45
N ARG A 405 8.85 -25.51 -25.56
CA ARG A 405 8.88 -26.12 -26.89
C ARG A 405 9.95 -27.22 -27.00
N LEU A 406 11.17 -26.94 -26.48
CA LEU A 406 12.24 -27.94 -26.38
C LEU A 406 11.80 -29.16 -25.56
N ARG A 407 11.23 -28.92 -24.37
CA ARG A 407 10.71 -29.99 -23.50
C ARG A 407 9.68 -30.86 -24.22
N GLN A 408 8.71 -30.25 -24.91
CA GLN A 408 7.70 -30.97 -25.67
C GLN A 408 8.29 -31.81 -26.81
N SER A 409 9.34 -31.32 -27.44
CA SER A 409 10.05 -32.05 -28.48
C SER A 409 10.81 -33.27 -27.89
N LEU A 410 11.64 -33.03 -26.87
CA LEU A 410 12.50 -34.06 -26.29
C LEU A 410 11.70 -35.16 -25.59
N LEU A 411 10.66 -34.83 -24.82
CA LEU A 411 9.88 -35.80 -24.04
C LEU A 411 9.06 -36.80 -24.90
N ARG A 412 9.02 -36.62 -26.21
CA ARG A 412 8.43 -37.59 -27.15
C ARG A 412 9.29 -38.83 -27.36
N TYR A 413 10.58 -38.73 -27.07
CA TYR A 413 11.55 -39.80 -27.33
C TYR A 413 12.04 -40.41 -25.99
N PRO A 414 12.44 -41.69 -25.99
CA PRO A 414 13.09 -42.33 -24.88
C PRO A 414 14.39 -41.56 -24.48
N GLY A 415 14.59 -41.29 -23.20
CA GLY A 415 15.75 -40.55 -22.72
C GLY A 415 15.65 -39.01 -22.85
N GLY A 416 14.58 -38.49 -23.46
CA GLY A 416 14.40 -37.05 -23.66
C GLY A 416 14.27 -36.25 -22.35
N ASP A 417 13.81 -36.85 -21.27
CA ASP A 417 13.82 -36.27 -19.92
C ASP A 417 15.24 -36.03 -19.41
N ARG A 418 16.16 -36.97 -19.66
CA ARG A 418 17.57 -36.79 -19.30
C ARG A 418 18.22 -35.70 -20.15
N ALA A 419 18.00 -35.75 -21.48
CA ALA A 419 18.48 -34.75 -22.41
C ALA A 419 18.00 -33.33 -22.04
N MET A 420 16.73 -33.16 -21.67
CA MET A 420 16.23 -31.87 -21.18
C MET A 420 16.90 -31.45 -19.88
N ALA A 421 17.11 -32.37 -18.94
CA ALA A 421 17.80 -32.07 -17.69
C ALA A 421 19.23 -31.57 -17.93
N ASP A 422 19.95 -32.18 -18.89
CA ASP A 422 21.34 -31.80 -19.24
C ASP A 422 21.36 -30.38 -19.86
N VAL A 423 20.40 -30.02 -20.73
CA VAL A 423 20.26 -28.64 -21.23
C VAL A 423 20.00 -27.66 -20.08
N LEU A 424 19.08 -27.97 -19.16
CA LEU A 424 18.77 -27.07 -18.05
C LEU A 424 19.96 -26.94 -17.06
N ALA A 425 20.82 -27.93 -16.95
CA ALA A 425 22.05 -27.85 -16.15
C ALA A 425 23.06 -26.84 -16.68
N ALA A 426 22.93 -26.39 -17.91
CA ALA A 426 23.74 -25.31 -18.46
C ALA A 426 23.33 -23.93 -17.91
N VAL A 427 22.09 -23.74 -17.44
CA VAL A 427 21.57 -22.44 -17.01
C VAL A 427 22.38 -21.81 -15.87
N PRO A 428 22.73 -22.50 -14.77
CA PRO A 428 23.53 -21.90 -13.70
C PRO A 428 24.97 -21.50 -14.14
N ARG A 429 25.50 -22.13 -15.22
CA ARG A 429 26.87 -21.89 -15.71
C ARG A 429 26.93 -20.82 -16.81
N ALA A 430 26.00 -20.87 -17.76
CA ALA A 430 26.01 -20.00 -18.95
C ALA A 430 25.05 -18.81 -18.83
N GLY A 431 24.14 -18.81 -17.85
CA GLY A 431 23.05 -17.86 -17.75
C GLY A 431 21.84 -18.25 -18.57
N LEU A 432 20.66 -17.83 -18.12
CA LEU A 432 19.38 -18.18 -18.76
C LEU A 432 19.31 -17.64 -20.19
N ASP A 433 19.67 -16.39 -20.42
CA ASP A 433 19.55 -15.74 -21.73
C ASP A 433 20.40 -16.45 -22.81
N ALA A 434 21.63 -16.83 -22.47
CA ALA A 434 22.49 -17.59 -23.39
C ALA A 434 21.89 -18.95 -23.76
N VAL A 435 21.32 -19.65 -22.76
CA VAL A 435 20.67 -20.94 -22.98
C VAL A 435 19.41 -20.77 -23.84
N LEU A 436 18.60 -19.74 -23.61
CA LEU A 436 17.41 -19.47 -24.43
C LEU A 436 17.78 -19.22 -25.90
N VAL A 437 18.82 -18.41 -26.16
CA VAL A 437 19.33 -18.15 -27.51
C VAL A 437 19.84 -19.46 -28.17
N ALA A 438 20.65 -20.23 -27.45
CA ALA A 438 21.19 -21.49 -27.97
C ALA A 438 20.08 -22.50 -28.30
N VAL A 439 19.07 -22.62 -27.43
CA VAL A 439 17.92 -23.49 -27.65
C VAL A 439 17.07 -23.00 -28.80
N ALA A 440 16.86 -21.67 -28.96
CA ALA A 440 16.13 -21.12 -30.09
C ALA A 440 16.80 -21.49 -31.44
N ILE A 441 18.12 -21.29 -31.51
CA ILE A 441 18.90 -21.69 -32.72
C ILE A 441 18.79 -23.21 -32.98
N ALA A 442 18.97 -24.03 -31.94
CA ALA A 442 18.88 -25.49 -32.08
C ALA A 442 17.47 -25.98 -32.45
N LEU A 443 16.43 -25.23 -32.14
CA LEU A 443 15.06 -25.52 -32.56
C LEU A 443 14.77 -25.13 -34.02
N GLU A 444 15.55 -24.20 -34.59
CA GLU A 444 15.48 -23.82 -36.01
C GLU A 444 16.25 -24.82 -36.90
N ASP A 445 17.39 -25.33 -36.41
CA ASP A 445 18.25 -26.31 -37.07
C ASP A 445 17.87 -27.77 -36.76
N VAL A 446 16.59 -28.09 -36.96
CA VAL A 446 16.09 -29.44 -36.66
C VAL A 446 16.70 -30.46 -37.66
N THR A 447 17.29 -31.54 -37.12
CA THR A 447 17.81 -32.63 -37.92
C THR A 447 16.71 -33.26 -38.84
N PRO A 448 17.05 -33.94 -39.92
CA PRO A 448 16.06 -34.62 -40.79
C PRO A 448 15.15 -35.60 -40.03
N SER A 449 15.58 -36.08 -38.85
CA SER A 449 14.80 -36.93 -37.93
C SER A 449 13.80 -36.15 -37.06
N GLY A 450 13.78 -34.81 -37.12
CA GLY A 450 12.92 -33.98 -36.26
C GLY A 450 13.39 -33.87 -34.79
N GLN A 451 14.61 -34.32 -34.51
CA GLN A 451 15.15 -34.39 -33.16
C GLN A 451 16.13 -33.24 -32.89
N VAL A 452 15.94 -32.51 -31.79
CA VAL A 452 16.90 -31.49 -31.34
C VAL A 452 18.03 -32.19 -30.63
N SER A 453 19.29 -31.94 -31.05
CA SER A 453 20.48 -32.51 -30.40
C SER A 453 20.91 -31.62 -29.23
N VAL A 454 21.11 -32.23 -28.06
CA VAL A 454 21.71 -31.54 -26.87
C VAL A 454 23.11 -31.04 -27.17
N GLU A 455 23.90 -31.83 -27.93
CA GLU A 455 25.26 -31.45 -28.37
C GLU A 455 25.24 -30.16 -29.20
N HIS A 456 24.19 -29.97 -30.03
CA HIS A 456 24.05 -28.74 -30.80
C HIS A 456 23.86 -27.52 -29.88
N VAL A 457 22.99 -27.62 -28.84
CA VAL A 457 22.80 -26.57 -27.86
C VAL A 457 24.12 -26.28 -27.14
N GLU A 458 24.87 -27.28 -26.70
CA GLU A 458 26.15 -27.11 -26.03
C GLU A 458 27.21 -26.47 -26.94
N ASN A 459 27.25 -26.84 -28.23
CA ASN A 459 28.16 -26.24 -29.21
C ASN A 459 27.85 -24.76 -29.45
N VAL A 460 26.56 -24.41 -29.55
CA VAL A 460 26.14 -22.99 -29.66
C VAL A 460 26.52 -22.23 -28.42
N LEU A 461 26.30 -22.77 -27.22
CA LEU A 461 26.71 -22.15 -25.96
C LEU A 461 28.22 -21.95 -25.89
N ALA A 462 29.01 -22.94 -26.31
CA ALA A 462 30.45 -22.83 -26.35
C ALA A 462 30.94 -21.69 -27.27
N ARG A 463 30.25 -21.52 -28.43
CA ARG A 463 30.54 -20.42 -29.37
C ARG A 463 30.16 -19.06 -28.82
N LEU A 464 29.00 -18.94 -28.15
CA LEU A 464 28.54 -17.70 -27.54
C LEU A 464 29.47 -17.24 -26.39
N ASN A 465 30.07 -18.19 -25.68
CA ASN A 465 31.00 -17.92 -24.58
C ASN A 465 32.47 -17.82 -25.04
N SER A 466 32.77 -18.10 -26.32
CA SER A 466 34.12 -17.96 -26.85
C SER A 466 34.44 -16.48 -27.03
N PRO A 467 35.67 -16.03 -26.68
CA PRO A 467 36.11 -14.69 -27.00
C PRO A 467 36.08 -14.47 -28.54
N PRO A 468 35.76 -13.27 -29.01
CA PRO A 468 35.76 -12.98 -30.43
C PRO A 468 37.12 -13.42 -31.03
N ALA A 469 37.00 -14.10 -32.18
CA ALA A 469 38.23 -14.52 -32.88
C ALA A 469 39.16 -13.30 -33.01
N PRO A 470 40.48 -13.45 -32.70
CA PRO A 470 41.40 -12.34 -32.86
C PRO A 470 41.27 -11.81 -34.29
N GLU A 471 41.08 -10.52 -34.45
CA GLU A 471 41.15 -9.89 -35.77
C GLU A 471 42.42 -10.36 -36.47
N LEU A 472 42.28 -11.04 -37.58
CA LEU A 472 43.41 -11.43 -38.41
C LEU A 472 44.15 -10.13 -38.74
N ALA A 473 45.32 -9.97 -38.17
CA ALA A 473 46.16 -8.86 -38.51
C ALA A 473 46.36 -8.92 -40.04
N THR A 474 45.87 -7.93 -40.76
CA THR A 474 46.14 -7.77 -42.18
C THR A 474 47.63 -7.55 -42.33
N THR A 475 48.37 -8.60 -42.67
CA THR A 475 49.78 -8.48 -42.96
C THR A 475 49.91 -8.02 -44.43
N ASP A 476 50.70 -7.00 -44.64
CA ASP A 476 51.09 -6.51 -45.99
C ASP A 476 51.97 -7.53 -46.77
N LEU A 477 52.15 -8.74 -46.24
CA LEU A 477 52.86 -9.83 -46.87
C LEU A 477 51.99 -10.45 -47.94
N GLN A 478 52.09 -9.96 -49.16
CA GLN A 478 51.58 -10.65 -50.33
C GLN A 478 52.48 -11.84 -50.65
N LEU A 479 51.92 -13.02 -50.66
CA LEU A 479 52.56 -14.21 -51.23
C LEU A 479 52.89 -13.93 -52.70
N LYS A 480 54.16 -13.90 -53.06
CA LYS A 480 54.61 -13.68 -54.44
C LYS A 480 54.16 -14.78 -55.40
N GLU A 481 53.83 -15.97 -54.91
CA GLU A 481 53.23 -17.08 -55.66
C GLU A 481 52.13 -17.75 -54.82
N ALA A 482 51.02 -18.17 -55.46
CA ALA A 482 49.98 -18.93 -54.81
C ALA A 482 50.52 -20.28 -54.32
N PRO A 483 50.23 -20.70 -53.07
CA PRO A 483 50.67 -22.00 -52.56
C PRO A 483 50.11 -23.10 -53.43
N ARG A 484 51.02 -23.84 -54.09
CA ARG A 484 50.62 -25.06 -54.85
C ARG A 484 50.65 -26.22 -53.88
N ALA A 485 49.54 -26.94 -53.82
CA ALA A 485 49.45 -28.19 -53.07
C ALA A 485 50.46 -29.20 -53.62
N ASP A 486 51.48 -29.57 -52.86
CA ASP A 486 52.38 -30.66 -53.21
C ASP A 486 51.70 -31.98 -52.90
N THR A 487 51.01 -32.52 -53.91
CA THR A 487 50.30 -33.79 -53.78
C THR A 487 51.30 -34.96 -53.75
N ALA A 488 52.52 -34.79 -54.24
CA ALA A 488 53.57 -35.84 -54.23
C ALA A 488 53.96 -36.24 -52.77
N ARG A 489 53.76 -35.37 -51.82
CA ARG A 489 53.98 -35.67 -50.40
C ARG A 489 53.00 -36.69 -49.82
N TYR A 490 51.78 -36.74 -50.36
CA TYR A 490 50.77 -37.74 -49.99
C TYR A 490 50.99 -39.05 -50.66
N ASP A 491 51.59 -39.07 -51.85
CA ASP A 491 51.94 -40.29 -52.54
C ASP A 491 53.07 -41.06 -51.83
N GLN A 492 54.03 -40.33 -51.20
CA GLN A 492 55.10 -40.92 -50.37
C GLN A 492 54.52 -41.60 -49.10
N LEU A 493 53.38 -41.20 -48.57
CA LEU A 493 52.74 -41.84 -47.43
C LEU A 493 52.07 -43.16 -47.82
N ARG A 494 51.78 -43.35 -49.09
CA ARG A 494 51.19 -44.57 -49.64
C ARG A 494 52.21 -45.70 -49.83
N ASP A 495 53.50 -45.38 -49.96
CA ASP A 495 54.61 -46.31 -50.18
C ASP A 495 55.25 -46.80 -48.90
N ILE A 496 54.80 -46.34 -47.74
CA ILE A 496 55.25 -46.89 -46.47
C ILE A 496 54.49 -48.21 -46.19
N GLN A 497 55.08 -49.32 -46.65
CA GLN A 497 54.62 -50.63 -46.24
C GLN A 497 54.78 -50.84 -44.75
N PRO A 498 53.82 -51.45 -44.05
CA PRO A 498 53.98 -51.78 -42.63
C PRO A 498 55.11 -52.83 -42.49
N GLN A 499 56.19 -52.51 -41.75
CA GLN A 499 57.17 -53.50 -41.29
C GLN A 499 56.46 -54.46 -40.35
N GLU A 500 56.38 -55.72 -40.72
CA GLU A 500 55.98 -56.85 -39.85
C GLU A 500 56.94 -56.89 -38.66
N THR A 501 56.44 -56.61 -37.50
CA THR A 501 57.11 -56.86 -36.22
C THR A 501 56.94 -58.32 -35.92
N GLU A 502 57.99 -59.13 -36.19
CA GLU A 502 58.11 -60.51 -35.72
C GLU A 502 58.06 -60.54 -34.19
N ALA A 503 57.06 -61.24 -33.69
CA ALA A 503 56.93 -61.58 -32.27
C ALA A 503 57.94 -62.67 -31.88
N HIS A 504 58.97 -62.34 -31.18
CA HIS A 504 59.79 -63.36 -30.46
C HIS A 504 59.07 -63.77 -29.18
N HIS A 505 58.55 -65.01 -29.25
CA HIS A 505 58.27 -65.85 -28.08
C HIS A 505 59.56 -66.60 -27.74
N ALA A 506 59.98 -66.56 -26.50
CA ALA A 506 60.74 -67.65 -25.87
C ALA A 506 61.00 -67.37 -24.35
N PRO A 507 61.33 -68.42 -23.61
CA PRO A 507 60.49 -69.52 -23.13
C PRO A 507 60.05 -69.31 -21.67
#